data_b728ea546f9b4f720bc50693cdb21eeb
#
_entry.id   b728ea546f9b4f720bc50693cdb21eeb
#
_cell.length_a   1.000
_cell.length_b   1.000
_cell.length_c   1.000
_cell.angle_alpha   90.00
_cell.angle_beta   90.00
_cell.angle_gamma   90.00
#
_symmetry.space_group_name_H-M   'P 1'
#
loop_
_entity.id
_entity.type
_entity.pdbx_description
1 polymer ?
#
loop_
_entity_poly.entity_id
_entity_poly.type
_entity_poly.pdbx_seq_one_letter_code
_entity_poly.pdbx_strand_id
1 'polypeptide(L)'
;MRNNFFLLCLIFQGVIAQERDALLEGLFEDEMSIEQQVLPQKMIFTQSVLWGKNGLFRKTGISKLSIAQRQKELKVRNVMLKTHQIIGYLTLAGMVAQGIMGGRLYNGDYKLYDTHKTMGEWVTASYFTGAGLSLFAPPPLVRKKIKGLNSIKAHKWLAYIHFSGMIATNAWSKEDRDWHKYAAYTTFASYATAILVFKF
;
A
#
# COMPACT_ATOMS: atom_id res chain seq x y z
N MET A 1 -8.37 6.57 -31.96
CA MET A 1 -8.36 6.73 -30.48
C MET A 1 -9.16 5.65 -29.72
N ARG A 2 -10.20 5.03 -30.32
CA ARG A 2 -11.06 4.02 -29.66
C ARG A 2 -10.41 2.64 -29.46
N ASN A 3 -9.45 2.25 -30.29
CA ASN A 3 -8.81 0.93 -30.22
C ASN A 3 -7.75 0.83 -29.09
N ASN A 4 -7.13 1.93 -28.70
CA ASN A 4 -6.09 1.92 -27.67
C ASN A 4 -6.66 1.77 -26.23
N PHE A 5 -7.93 2.17 -26.03
CA PHE A 5 -8.61 2.00 -24.74
C PHE A 5 -8.95 0.52 -24.46
N PHE A 6 -9.36 -0.22 -25.49
CA PHE A 6 -9.62 -1.66 -25.36
C PHE A 6 -8.34 -2.48 -25.12
N LEU A 7 -7.24 -2.08 -25.76
CA LEU A 7 -5.94 -2.72 -25.53
C LEU A 7 -5.44 -2.49 -24.10
N LEU A 8 -5.66 -1.29 -23.54
CA LEU A 8 -5.33 -0.97 -22.16
C LEU A 8 -6.14 -1.79 -21.15
N CYS A 9 -7.43 -2.01 -21.41
CA CYS A 9 -8.30 -2.84 -20.56
C CYS A 9 -7.90 -4.33 -20.59
N LEU A 10 -7.51 -4.85 -21.75
CA LEU A 10 -7.06 -6.26 -21.88
C LEU A 10 -5.72 -6.50 -21.19
N ILE A 11 -4.79 -5.54 -21.25
CA ILE A 11 -3.52 -5.61 -20.52
C ILE A 11 -3.78 -5.58 -19.03
N PHE A 12 -4.74 -4.79 -18.56
CA PHE A 12 -5.12 -4.71 -17.14
C PHE A 12 -5.71 -6.02 -16.61
N GLN A 13 -6.51 -6.73 -17.40
CA GLN A 13 -7.10 -8.03 -17.02
C GLN A 13 -6.04 -9.15 -16.99
N GLY A 14 -5.11 -9.16 -17.92
CA GLY A 14 -4.02 -10.15 -17.96
C GLY A 14 -3.09 -10.05 -16.74
N VAL A 15 -2.79 -8.83 -16.30
CA VAL A 15 -1.92 -8.57 -15.14
C VAL A 15 -2.59 -9.00 -13.84
N ILE A 16 -3.90 -8.78 -13.68
CA ILE A 16 -4.67 -9.20 -12.49
C ILE A 16 -4.74 -10.74 -12.39
N ALA A 17 -4.86 -11.44 -13.54
CA ALA A 17 -4.89 -12.90 -13.56
C ALA A 17 -3.53 -13.51 -13.16
N GLN A 18 -2.43 -12.97 -13.69
CA GLN A 18 -1.08 -13.48 -13.43
C GLN A 18 -0.63 -13.22 -11.99
N GLU A 19 -1.01 -12.08 -11.40
CA GLU A 19 -0.76 -11.78 -9.98
C GLU A 19 -1.57 -12.70 -9.05
N ARG A 20 -2.78 -13.08 -9.47
CA ARG A 20 -3.64 -14.01 -8.73
C ARG A 20 -3.05 -15.42 -8.71
N ASP A 21 -2.50 -15.88 -9.82
CA ASP A 21 -1.94 -17.22 -9.93
C ASP A 21 -0.61 -17.33 -9.18
N ALA A 22 0.25 -16.31 -9.24
CA ALA A 22 1.48 -16.24 -8.44
C ALA A 22 1.21 -16.15 -6.92
N LEU A 23 0.13 -15.47 -6.51
CA LEU A 23 -0.32 -15.44 -5.11
C LEU A 23 -0.90 -16.78 -4.65
N LEU A 24 -1.64 -17.46 -5.53
CA LEU A 24 -2.20 -18.78 -5.25
C LEU A 24 -1.11 -19.84 -5.19
N GLU A 25 -0.16 -19.83 -6.13
CA GLU A 25 0.99 -20.76 -6.15
C GLU A 25 1.86 -20.59 -4.90
N GLY A 26 2.12 -19.36 -4.46
CA GLY A 26 2.76 -19.08 -3.18
C GLY A 26 1.97 -19.55 -1.96
N LEU A 27 0.64 -19.60 -2.04
CA LEU A 27 -0.22 -20.14 -0.97
C LEU A 27 -0.19 -21.68 -0.95
N PHE A 28 -0.17 -22.34 -2.11
CA PHE A 28 -0.14 -23.81 -2.21
C PHE A 28 1.23 -24.41 -1.88
N GLU A 29 2.34 -23.75 -2.25
CA GLU A 29 3.69 -24.17 -1.81
C GLU A 29 3.86 -24.04 -0.29
N ASP A 30 3.18 -23.07 0.34
CA ASP A 30 3.19 -22.89 1.79
C ASP A 30 2.31 -23.91 2.53
N GLU A 31 1.27 -24.51 1.92
CA GLU A 31 0.43 -25.54 2.56
C GLU A 31 1.20 -26.82 2.87
N MET A 32 2.21 -27.19 2.08
CA MET A 32 3.00 -28.40 2.32
C MET A 32 4.03 -28.27 3.45
N SER A 33 4.36 -27.05 3.89
CA SER A 33 5.28 -26.80 4.99
C SER A 33 4.60 -26.39 6.30
N ILE A 34 3.28 -26.41 6.35
CA ILE A 34 2.42 -25.82 7.42
C ILE A 34 2.49 -26.57 8.76
N GLU A 35 2.99 -27.79 8.80
CA GLU A 35 2.95 -28.58 10.05
C GLU A 35 3.83 -28.02 11.18
N GLN A 36 4.73 -27.06 10.94
CA GLN A 36 5.71 -26.64 11.96
C GLN A 36 5.78 -25.15 12.32
N GLN A 37 5.21 -24.20 11.58
CA GLN A 37 5.29 -22.77 11.96
C GLN A 37 3.96 -22.02 11.80
N VAL A 38 3.24 -21.89 12.88
CA VAL A 38 1.96 -21.14 12.95
C VAL A 38 2.17 -19.62 12.79
N LEU A 39 3.36 -19.07 13.05
CA LEU A 39 3.73 -17.67 12.89
C LEU A 39 5.12 -17.51 12.26
N PRO A 40 5.37 -16.48 11.45
CA PRO A 40 6.69 -16.23 10.90
C PRO A 40 7.68 -15.80 11.99
N GLN A 41 8.95 -16.23 11.87
CA GLN A 41 10.01 -15.88 12.83
C GLN A 41 10.23 -14.35 12.96
N LYS A 42 10.03 -13.59 11.88
CA LYS A 42 10.19 -12.14 11.86
C LYS A 42 8.90 -11.47 11.42
N MET A 43 8.40 -10.55 12.22
CA MET A 43 7.24 -9.71 11.93
C MET A 43 7.63 -8.23 11.98
N ILE A 44 6.90 -7.38 11.27
CA ILE A 44 6.99 -5.94 11.48
C ILE A 44 6.36 -5.59 12.83
N PHE A 45 6.73 -4.46 13.38
CA PHE A 45 6.29 -4.04 14.73
C PHE A 45 4.78 -4.12 14.93
N THR A 46 4.00 -3.52 14.02
CA THR A 46 2.52 -3.52 14.08
C THR A 46 1.93 -4.93 14.06
N GLN A 47 2.47 -5.83 13.22
CA GLN A 47 2.05 -7.23 13.18
C GLN A 47 2.40 -7.97 14.47
N SER A 48 3.58 -7.71 15.03
CA SER A 48 4.00 -8.32 16.30
C SER A 48 3.09 -7.90 17.45
N VAL A 49 2.77 -6.60 17.54
CA VAL A 49 1.92 -6.04 18.60
C VAL A 49 0.48 -6.58 18.51
N LEU A 50 -0.08 -6.70 17.32
CA LEU A 50 -1.47 -7.13 17.15
C LEU A 50 -1.61 -8.65 17.05
N TRP A 51 -0.80 -9.30 16.20
CA TRP A 51 -0.97 -10.69 15.75
C TRP A 51 0.12 -11.64 16.27
N GLY A 52 1.14 -11.14 16.96
CA GLY A 52 2.23 -11.95 17.51
C GLY A 52 1.74 -12.98 18.55
N LYS A 53 2.62 -13.89 18.99
CA LYS A 53 2.30 -14.92 20.01
C LYS A 53 1.65 -14.31 21.26
N ASN A 54 2.18 -13.16 21.70
CA ASN A 54 1.68 -12.38 22.84
C ASN A 54 0.98 -11.08 22.39
N GLY A 55 0.50 -11.04 21.13
CA GLY A 55 -0.14 -9.86 20.57
C GLY A 55 -1.53 -9.61 21.16
N LEU A 56 -2.01 -8.37 20.96
CA LEU A 56 -3.28 -7.91 21.54
C LEU A 56 -4.45 -8.85 21.20
N PHE A 57 -4.58 -9.29 19.95
CA PHE A 57 -5.68 -10.17 19.53
C PHE A 57 -5.60 -11.59 20.13
N ARG A 58 -4.39 -12.02 20.55
CA ARG A 58 -4.21 -13.28 21.29
C ARG A 58 -4.63 -13.11 22.73
N LYS A 59 -4.17 -12.03 23.39
CA LYS A 59 -4.47 -11.74 24.80
C LYS A 59 -5.94 -11.47 25.05
N THR A 60 -6.61 -10.80 24.12
CA THR A 60 -8.06 -10.51 24.21
C THR A 60 -8.93 -11.71 23.81
N GLY A 61 -8.35 -12.78 23.30
CA GLY A 61 -9.11 -13.95 22.85
C GLY A 61 -9.82 -13.78 21.50
N ILE A 62 -9.72 -12.59 20.85
CA ILE A 62 -10.34 -12.32 19.54
C ILE A 62 -9.81 -13.27 18.47
N SER A 63 -8.52 -13.61 18.53
CA SER A 63 -7.89 -14.50 17.57
C SER A 63 -6.90 -15.45 18.28
N LYS A 64 -7.37 -16.60 18.76
CA LYS A 64 -6.54 -17.61 19.41
C LYS A 64 -5.54 -18.20 18.41
N LEU A 65 -4.32 -18.52 18.86
CA LEU A 65 -3.29 -19.07 18.01
C LEU A 65 -3.58 -20.56 17.74
N SER A 66 -4.12 -20.85 16.56
CA SER A 66 -4.39 -22.21 16.05
C SER A 66 -4.28 -22.22 14.53
N ILE A 67 -4.08 -23.38 13.92
CA ILE A 67 -4.00 -23.54 12.46
C ILE A 67 -5.28 -23.01 11.79
N ALA A 68 -6.46 -23.43 12.28
CA ALA A 68 -7.73 -23.00 11.73
C ALA A 68 -7.94 -21.46 11.81
N GLN A 69 -7.50 -20.84 12.90
CA GLN A 69 -7.60 -19.39 13.04
C GLN A 69 -6.58 -18.67 12.15
N ARG A 70 -5.39 -19.24 11.97
CA ARG A 70 -4.39 -18.70 11.04
C ARG A 70 -4.88 -18.69 9.59
N GLN A 71 -5.60 -19.73 9.16
CA GLN A 71 -6.24 -19.74 7.83
C GLN A 71 -7.25 -18.59 7.66
N LYS A 72 -8.05 -18.29 8.70
CA LYS A 72 -8.96 -17.13 8.69
C LYS A 72 -8.18 -15.80 8.62
N GLU A 73 -7.11 -15.68 9.40
CA GLU A 73 -6.24 -14.50 9.38
C GLU A 73 -5.61 -14.27 8.01
N LEU A 74 -5.20 -15.32 7.30
CA LEU A 74 -4.66 -15.20 5.94
C LEU A 74 -5.72 -14.73 4.93
N LYS A 75 -6.98 -15.19 5.07
CA LYS A 75 -8.09 -14.66 4.26
C LYS A 75 -8.28 -13.16 4.52
N VAL A 76 -8.28 -12.73 5.78
CA VAL A 76 -8.36 -11.31 6.16
C VAL A 76 -7.17 -10.54 5.57
N ARG A 77 -5.95 -11.06 5.70
CA ARG A 77 -4.76 -10.47 5.09
C ARG A 77 -4.93 -10.26 3.59
N ASN A 78 -5.39 -11.28 2.87
CA ASN A 78 -5.58 -11.19 1.42
C ASN A 78 -6.58 -10.09 1.06
N VAL A 79 -7.73 -10.01 1.76
CA VAL A 79 -8.70 -8.93 1.56
C VAL A 79 -8.08 -7.56 1.84
N MET A 80 -7.38 -7.41 2.98
CA MET A 80 -6.75 -6.13 3.34
C MET A 80 -5.71 -5.68 2.31
N LEU A 81 -4.87 -6.60 1.80
CA LEU A 81 -3.85 -6.27 0.80
C LEU A 81 -4.44 -5.98 -0.57
N LYS A 82 -5.50 -6.69 -1.00
CA LYS A 82 -6.23 -6.34 -2.25
C LYS A 82 -6.88 -4.97 -2.15
N THR A 83 -7.52 -4.67 -1.02
CA THR A 83 -8.11 -3.34 -0.78
C THR A 83 -7.03 -2.26 -0.73
N HIS A 84 -5.88 -2.53 -0.11
CA HIS A 84 -4.72 -1.63 -0.16
C HIS A 84 -4.29 -1.31 -1.60
N GLN A 85 -4.21 -2.31 -2.49
CA GLN A 85 -3.88 -2.11 -3.89
C GLN A 85 -4.90 -1.24 -4.62
N ILE A 86 -6.21 -1.52 -4.46
CA ILE A 86 -7.28 -0.75 -5.09
C ILE A 86 -7.24 0.71 -4.63
N ILE A 87 -7.18 0.93 -3.31
CA ILE A 87 -7.05 2.27 -2.74
C ILE A 87 -5.77 2.93 -3.22
N GLY A 88 -4.67 2.16 -3.36
CA GLY A 88 -3.41 2.65 -3.88
C GLY A 88 -3.53 3.25 -5.28
N TYR A 89 -4.21 2.58 -6.21
CA TYR A 89 -4.44 3.12 -7.55
C TYR A 89 -5.35 4.36 -7.55
N LEU A 90 -6.41 4.35 -6.73
CA LEU A 90 -7.29 5.52 -6.59
C LEU A 90 -6.54 6.72 -6.01
N THR A 91 -5.72 6.48 -5.00
CA THR A 91 -4.86 7.51 -4.39
C THR A 91 -3.86 8.06 -5.42
N LEU A 92 -3.24 7.21 -6.25
CA LEU A 92 -2.33 7.66 -7.31
C LEU A 92 -3.04 8.56 -8.31
N ALA A 93 -4.24 8.20 -8.76
CA ALA A 93 -5.04 9.03 -9.66
C ALA A 93 -5.37 10.40 -9.01
N GLY A 94 -5.74 10.39 -7.73
CA GLY A 94 -5.94 11.61 -6.96
C GLY A 94 -4.68 12.47 -6.84
N MET A 95 -3.50 11.85 -6.63
CA MET A 95 -2.22 12.56 -6.59
C MET A 95 -1.87 13.21 -7.93
N VAL A 96 -2.16 12.55 -9.07
CA VAL A 96 -1.98 13.15 -10.40
C VAL A 96 -2.84 14.40 -10.54
N ALA A 97 -4.13 14.32 -10.18
CA ALA A 97 -5.03 15.47 -10.23
C ALA A 97 -4.55 16.59 -9.28
N GLN A 98 -4.08 16.24 -8.08
CA GLN A 98 -3.49 17.19 -7.12
C GLN A 98 -2.24 17.87 -7.68
N GLY A 99 -1.36 17.13 -8.35
CA GLY A 99 -0.16 17.71 -8.99
C GLY A 99 -0.51 18.73 -10.07
N ILE A 100 -1.53 18.41 -10.91
CA ILE A 100 -2.00 19.33 -11.97
C ILE A 100 -2.62 20.58 -11.35
N MET A 101 -3.54 20.42 -10.40
CA MET A 101 -4.21 21.58 -9.75
C MET A 101 -3.23 22.39 -8.91
N GLY A 102 -2.34 21.74 -8.16
CA GLY A 102 -1.32 22.40 -7.36
C GLY A 102 -0.32 23.19 -8.21
N GLY A 103 0.08 22.66 -9.37
CA GLY A 103 0.92 23.37 -10.33
C GLY A 103 0.25 24.63 -10.90
N ARG A 104 -1.03 24.55 -11.26
CA ARG A 104 -1.83 25.71 -11.71
C ARG A 104 -2.00 26.75 -10.59
N LEU A 105 -2.33 26.29 -9.39
CA LEU A 105 -2.47 27.14 -8.20
C LEU A 105 -1.16 27.87 -7.89
N TYR A 106 -0.03 27.16 -7.96
CA TYR A 106 1.30 27.72 -7.76
C TYR A 106 1.61 28.85 -8.76
N ASN A 107 1.10 28.71 -10.00
CA ASN A 107 1.25 29.70 -11.08
C ASN A 107 0.16 30.81 -11.07
N GLY A 108 -0.64 30.91 -10.00
CA GLY A 108 -1.58 32.03 -9.79
C GLY A 108 -3.05 31.74 -10.13
N ASP A 109 -3.43 30.51 -10.48
CA ASP A 109 -4.84 30.15 -10.68
C ASP A 109 -5.54 29.87 -9.34
N TYR A 110 -5.73 30.91 -8.55
CA TYR A 110 -6.28 30.80 -7.18
C TYR A 110 -7.73 30.29 -7.11
N LYS A 111 -8.45 30.22 -8.24
CA LYS A 111 -9.80 29.62 -8.31
C LYS A 111 -9.80 28.13 -7.95
N LEU A 112 -8.65 27.48 -8.07
CA LEU A 112 -8.49 26.06 -7.75
C LEU A 112 -8.19 25.78 -6.26
N TYR A 113 -8.05 26.81 -5.43
CA TYR A 113 -7.63 26.65 -4.03
C TYR A 113 -8.52 25.71 -3.24
N ASP A 114 -9.84 25.95 -3.23
CA ASP A 114 -10.78 25.13 -2.45
C ASP A 114 -10.88 23.71 -2.99
N THR A 115 -10.85 23.54 -4.32
CA THR A 115 -10.86 22.21 -4.95
C THR A 115 -9.59 21.44 -4.64
N HIS A 116 -8.42 22.10 -4.75
CA HIS A 116 -7.13 21.48 -4.41
C HIS A 116 -7.08 21.06 -2.93
N LYS A 117 -7.54 21.93 -2.02
CA LYS A 117 -7.60 21.64 -0.58
C LYS A 117 -8.49 20.45 -0.30
N THR A 118 -9.76 20.48 -0.73
CA THR A 118 -10.74 19.41 -0.47
C THR A 118 -10.28 18.07 -1.05
N MET A 119 -9.79 18.07 -2.29
CA MET A 119 -9.25 16.85 -2.89
C MET A 119 -7.98 16.37 -2.17
N GLY A 120 -7.15 17.28 -1.67
CA GLY A 120 -5.96 16.94 -0.86
C GLY A 120 -6.33 16.21 0.43
N GLU A 121 -7.39 16.63 1.09
CA GLU A 121 -7.93 15.94 2.29
C GLU A 121 -8.37 14.51 1.95
N TRP A 122 -9.10 14.31 0.83
CA TRP A 122 -9.50 12.99 0.35
C TRP A 122 -8.31 12.10 -0.04
N VAL A 123 -7.34 12.65 -0.76
CA VAL A 123 -6.10 11.93 -1.12
C VAL A 123 -5.34 11.51 0.13
N THR A 124 -5.22 12.40 1.11
CA THR A 124 -4.56 12.12 2.40
C THR A 124 -5.30 11.02 3.17
N ALA A 125 -6.61 11.12 3.28
CA ALA A 125 -7.44 10.11 3.97
C ALA A 125 -7.32 8.74 3.29
N SER A 126 -7.43 8.67 1.96
CA SER A 126 -7.29 7.42 1.21
C SER A 126 -5.88 6.84 1.34
N TYR A 127 -4.85 7.68 1.30
CA TYR A 127 -3.46 7.28 1.49
C TYR A 127 -3.24 6.58 2.84
N PHE A 128 -3.62 7.23 3.95
CA PHE A 128 -3.43 6.66 5.29
C PHE A 128 -4.32 5.44 5.54
N THR A 129 -5.51 5.39 4.94
CA THR A 129 -6.35 4.18 4.95
C THR A 129 -5.64 3.02 4.26
N GLY A 130 -5.11 3.25 3.06
CA GLY A 130 -4.33 2.24 2.34
C GLY A 130 -3.09 1.79 3.12
N ALA A 131 -2.32 2.73 3.68
CA ALA A 131 -1.15 2.42 4.51
C ALA A 131 -1.54 1.57 5.73
N GLY A 132 -2.62 1.93 6.43
CA GLY A 132 -3.16 1.18 7.57
C GLY A 132 -3.51 -0.26 7.20
N LEU A 133 -4.19 -0.46 6.08
CA LEU A 133 -4.54 -1.81 5.61
C LEU A 133 -3.30 -2.71 5.42
N SER A 134 -2.18 -2.18 4.92
CA SER A 134 -0.97 -2.97 4.75
C SER A 134 -0.19 -3.17 6.06
N LEU A 135 -0.11 -2.14 6.90
CA LEU A 135 0.65 -2.17 8.14
C LEU A 135 0.01 -3.06 9.22
N PHE A 136 -1.33 -3.07 9.28
CA PHE A 136 -2.09 -3.82 10.29
C PHE A 136 -2.60 -5.17 9.80
N ALA A 137 -2.33 -5.55 8.55
CA ALA A 137 -2.69 -6.85 8.03
C ALA A 137 -2.04 -7.98 8.84
N PRO A 138 -2.74 -9.11 9.07
CA PRO A 138 -2.15 -10.29 9.70
C PRO A 138 -0.82 -10.67 9.03
N PRO A 139 0.14 -11.26 9.76
CA PRO A 139 1.42 -11.67 9.17
C PRO A 139 1.24 -12.83 8.18
N PRO A 140 2.11 -12.97 7.17
CA PRO A 140 2.13 -14.15 6.30
C PRO A 140 2.52 -15.40 7.09
N LEU A 141 2.33 -16.60 6.52
CA LEU A 141 2.78 -17.85 7.15
C LEU A 141 4.30 -17.91 7.22
N VAL A 142 4.96 -17.70 6.12
CA VAL A 142 6.42 -17.75 6.01
C VAL A 142 6.95 -16.46 5.38
N ARG A 143 8.08 -15.95 5.86
CA ARG A 143 8.84 -14.94 5.16
C ARG A 143 9.97 -15.62 4.40
N LYS A 144 9.82 -15.77 3.08
CA LYS A 144 10.95 -16.16 2.23
C LYS A 144 12.13 -15.20 2.48
N LYS A 145 13.29 -15.75 2.82
CA LYS A 145 14.56 -14.98 2.83
C LYS A 145 14.94 -14.67 1.39
N ILE A 146 14.59 -13.49 0.93
CA ILE A 146 14.91 -13.06 -0.42
C ILE A 146 16.27 -12.38 -0.39
N LYS A 147 17.25 -12.97 -1.09
CA LYS A 147 18.59 -12.41 -1.28
C LYS A 147 18.54 -11.28 -2.33
N GLY A 148 19.32 -10.21 -2.13
CA GLY A 148 19.43 -9.11 -3.10
C GLY A 148 18.31 -8.06 -3.01
N LEU A 149 18.29 -7.17 -4.00
CA LEU A 149 17.25 -6.18 -4.22
C LEU A 149 16.10 -6.87 -4.95
N ASN A 150 14.89 -6.77 -4.41
CA ASN A 150 13.69 -7.28 -5.05
C ASN A 150 12.53 -6.29 -4.87
N SER A 151 11.43 -6.53 -5.59
CA SER A 151 10.24 -5.67 -5.57
C SER A 151 9.73 -5.37 -4.17
N ILE A 152 9.73 -6.36 -3.27
CA ILE A 152 9.24 -6.16 -1.88
C ILE A 152 10.18 -5.24 -1.09
N LYS A 153 11.50 -5.40 -1.23
CA LYS A 153 12.47 -4.50 -0.56
C LYS A 153 12.42 -3.11 -1.14
N ALA A 154 12.38 -3.00 -2.49
CA ALA A 154 12.26 -1.73 -3.17
C ALA A 154 11.00 -0.98 -2.76
N HIS A 155 9.84 -1.66 -2.77
CA HIS A 155 8.59 -1.08 -2.30
C HIS A 155 8.68 -0.58 -0.84
N LYS A 156 9.30 -1.33 0.06
CA LYS A 156 9.45 -0.90 1.46
C LYS A 156 10.27 0.37 1.59
N TRP A 157 11.40 0.48 0.88
CA TRP A 157 12.21 1.70 0.89
C TRP A 157 11.44 2.89 0.33
N LEU A 158 10.77 2.69 -0.80
CA LEU A 158 9.90 3.72 -1.39
C LEU A 158 8.75 4.09 -0.44
N ALA A 159 8.19 3.10 0.29
CA ALA A 159 7.15 3.34 1.28
C ALA A 159 7.62 4.25 2.42
N TYR A 160 8.85 4.10 2.91
CA TYR A 160 9.41 5.04 3.89
C TYR A 160 9.50 6.46 3.33
N ILE A 161 9.95 6.61 2.08
CA ILE A 161 10.09 7.91 1.43
C ILE A 161 8.72 8.57 1.25
N HIS A 162 7.77 7.89 0.60
CA HIS A 162 6.46 8.51 0.35
C HIS A 162 5.62 8.66 1.64
N PHE A 163 5.82 7.83 2.66
CA PHE A 163 5.12 7.99 3.94
C PHE A 163 5.61 9.26 4.66
N SER A 164 6.93 9.43 4.78
CA SER A 164 7.50 10.66 5.35
C SER A 164 7.16 11.88 4.52
N GLY A 165 7.21 11.75 3.19
CA GLY A 165 6.84 12.81 2.25
C GLY A 165 5.37 13.22 2.36
N MET A 166 4.44 12.28 2.55
CA MET A 166 3.01 12.59 2.76
C MET A 166 2.79 13.37 4.06
N ILE A 167 3.46 12.99 5.14
CA ILE A 167 3.42 13.74 6.40
C ILE A 167 3.93 15.17 6.18
N ALA A 168 5.08 15.30 5.52
CA ALA A 168 5.70 16.58 5.22
C ALA A 168 4.81 17.46 4.31
N THR A 169 4.21 16.87 3.27
CA THR A 169 3.28 17.57 2.37
C THR A 169 2.11 18.19 3.14
N ASN A 170 1.54 17.45 4.08
CA ASN A 170 0.44 17.97 4.90
C ASN A 170 0.91 19.00 5.94
N ALA A 171 2.06 18.78 6.58
CA ALA A 171 2.61 19.69 7.57
C ALA A 171 2.88 21.08 6.98
N TRP A 172 3.52 21.15 5.80
CA TRP A 172 3.86 22.41 5.16
C TRP A 172 2.73 23.04 4.32
N SER A 173 1.57 22.38 4.21
CA SER A 173 0.48 22.85 3.34
C SER A 173 -0.02 24.26 3.63
N LYS A 174 0.13 24.74 4.88
CA LYS A 174 -0.27 26.08 5.33
C LYS A 174 0.90 26.99 5.74
N GLU A 175 2.10 26.41 5.85
CA GLU A 175 3.26 27.11 6.42
C GLU A 175 4.21 27.57 5.31
N ASP A 176 4.52 26.69 4.35
CA ASP A 176 5.50 27.00 3.29
C ASP A 176 5.10 26.34 1.98
N ARG A 177 4.76 27.19 0.99
CA ARG A 177 4.30 26.77 -0.32
C ARG A 177 5.36 25.99 -1.10
N ASP A 178 6.62 26.37 -0.99
CA ASP A 178 7.70 25.73 -1.74
C ASP A 178 8.06 24.37 -1.12
N TRP A 179 8.18 24.29 0.19
CA TRP A 179 8.38 23.02 0.88
C TRP A 179 7.22 22.07 0.70
N HIS A 180 5.96 22.56 0.74
CA HIS A 180 4.78 21.77 0.38
C HIS A 180 4.91 21.16 -1.02
N LYS A 181 5.28 21.98 -2.01
CA LYS A 181 5.47 21.55 -3.40
C LYS A 181 6.54 20.46 -3.52
N TYR A 182 7.74 20.68 -2.95
CA TYR A 182 8.82 19.70 -3.00
C TYR A 182 8.45 18.38 -2.32
N ALA A 183 7.82 18.45 -1.15
CA ALA A 183 7.34 17.27 -0.44
C ALA A 183 6.30 16.51 -1.26
N ALA A 184 5.34 17.22 -1.88
CA ALA A 184 4.29 16.62 -2.70
C ALA A 184 4.86 15.90 -3.94
N TYR A 185 5.79 16.51 -4.67
CA TYR A 185 6.42 15.86 -5.83
C TYR A 185 7.29 14.66 -5.43
N THR A 186 8.04 14.75 -4.34
CA THR A 186 8.82 13.63 -3.81
C THR A 186 7.91 12.46 -3.40
N THR A 187 6.81 12.78 -2.73
CA THR A 187 5.78 11.80 -2.35
C THR A 187 5.19 11.13 -3.58
N PHE A 188 4.75 11.90 -4.57
CA PHE A 188 4.17 11.40 -5.81
C PHE A 188 5.15 10.49 -6.56
N ALA A 189 6.39 10.96 -6.79
CA ALA A 189 7.39 10.20 -7.53
C ALA A 189 7.71 8.85 -6.86
N SER A 190 7.96 8.87 -5.54
CA SER A 190 8.26 7.65 -4.79
C SER A 190 7.04 6.71 -4.68
N TYR A 191 5.83 7.25 -4.57
CA TYR A 191 4.58 6.48 -4.54
C TYR A 191 4.30 5.81 -5.88
N ALA A 192 4.38 6.55 -6.99
CA ALA A 192 4.21 6.01 -8.34
C ALA A 192 5.24 4.91 -8.63
N THR A 193 6.52 5.13 -8.26
CA THR A 193 7.57 4.12 -8.40
C THR A 193 7.28 2.90 -7.54
N ALA A 194 6.75 3.07 -6.31
CA ALA A 194 6.39 1.95 -5.44
C ALA A 194 5.29 1.05 -6.02
N ILE A 195 4.37 1.62 -6.81
CA ILE A 195 3.37 0.85 -7.55
C ILE A 195 4.00 0.11 -8.72
N LEU A 196 4.89 0.77 -9.46
CA LEU A 196 5.54 0.17 -10.64
C LEU A 196 6.45 -1.01 -10.29
N VAL A 197 7.21 -0.96 -9.19
CA VAL A 197 8.13 -2.03 -8.81
C VAL A 197 7.45 -3.36 -8.45
N PHE A 198 6.13 -3.38 -8.26
CA PHE A 198 5.37 -4.62 -8.10
C PHE A 198 4.84 -5.19 -9.42
N LYS A 199 4.91 -4.45 -10.53
CA LYS A 199 4.46 -4.93 -11.84
C LYS A 199 5.57 -5.59 -12.66
N PHE A 200 6.81 -5.37 -12.28
CA PHE A 200 8.01 -5.86 -12.94
C PHE A 200 8.95 -6.47 -11.91
#